data_40b8dad47302c8a0c04bd482e47c426b
#
_entry.id   40b8dad47302c8a0c04bd482e47c426b
#
_cell.length_a   1.000
_cell.length_b   1.000
_cell.length_c   1.000
_cell.angle_alpha   90.00
_cell.angle_beta   90.00
_cell.angle_gamma   90.00
#
_symmetry.space_group_name_H-M   'P 1'
#
loop_
_entity.id
_entity.type
_entity.pdbx_description
1 polymer ?
#
loop_
_entity_poly.entity_id
_entity_poly.type
_entity_poly.pdbx_seq_one_letter_code
_entity_poly.pdbx_strand_id
1 'polypeptide(L)'
;MLANQPDHQIDKQDRIRAAVEKNPRKMTLQLACDLGVPEVEVIRAFPADRVTELDVGRWEELLRSLEPFGAVRVLVSNGAATIEVDGQFGGFSTTGEFFNVQTDSLDMHIRWRELGAVFAVEKPGHMNGMATRSIQFFDQTGAAAFKVFLNFGGPIAPESETRFAELRAKFKCSVSGQMAHQLR
;
A
#
# COMPACT_ATOMS: atom_id res chain seq x y z
N MET A 1 -13.11 -33.02 18.43
CA MET A 1 -11.80 -32.52 18.92
C MET A 1 -11.27 -31.50 17.94
N LEU A 2 -11.61 -30.22 18.16
CA LEU A 2 -11.10 -29.07 17.40
C LEU A 2 -10.81 -27.97 18.42
N ALA A 3 -9.62 -28.03 18.99
CA ALA A 3 -9.08 -26.98 19.84
C ALA A 3 -7.62 -26.81 19.42
N ASN A 4 -7.31 -25.69 18.76
CA ASN A 4 -6.01 -24.99 18.77
C ASN A 4 -5.84 -24.10 17.53
N GLN A 5 -6.70 -23.09 17.34
CA GLN A 5 -6.44 -22.06 16.33
C GLN A 5 -5.95 -20.70 16.89
N PRO A 6 -6.24 -20.27 18.14
CA PRO A 6 -5.80 -18.94 18.61
C PRO A 6 -4.28 -18.82 18.80
N ASP A 7 -3.62 -19.86 19.29
CA ASP A 7 -2.20 -19.82 19.67
C ASP A 7 -1.26 -19.66 18.46
N HIS A 8 -1.59 -20.34 17.34
CA HIS A 8 -0.79 -20.29 16.12
C HIS A 8 -0.86 -18.95 15.39
N GLN A 9 -1.99 -18.24 15.52
CA GLN A 9 -2.20 -16.94 14.86
C GLN A 9 -1.52 -15.80 15.61
N ILE A 10 -1.50 -15.86 16.93
CA ILE A 10 -0.80 -14.91 17.80
C ILE A 10 0.71 -15.01 17.55
N ASP A 11 1.26 -16.24 17.55
CA ASP A 11 2.67 -16.49 17.26
C ASP A 11 3.10 -15.98 15.86
N LYS A 12 2.26 -16.21 14.82
CA LYS A 12 2.53 -15.71 13.46
C LYS A 12 2.62 -14.19 13.41
N GLN A 13 1.67 -13.48 14.01
CA GLN A 13 1.64 -12.02 14.02
C GLN A 13 2.83 -11.43 14.80
N ASP A 14 3.17 -12.03 15.92
CA ASP A 14 4.30 -11.58 16.74
C ASP A 14 5.64 -11.80 16.02
N ARG A 15 5.79 -12.91 15.29
CA ARG A 15 6.95 -13.16 14.42
C ARG A 15 7.08 -12.10 13.33
N ILE A 16 5.98 -11.74 12.66
CA ILE A 16 5.99 -10.71 11.61
C ILE A 16 6.35 -9.36 12.22
N ARG A 17 5.75 -8.98 13.35
CA ARG A 17 6.02 -7.73 14.05
C ARG A 17 7.49 -7.63 14.47
N ALA A 18 8.03 -8.66 15.11
CA ALA A 18 9.45 -8.71 15.49
C ALA A 18 10.38 -8.60 14.27
N ALA A 19 10.02 -9.20 13.13
CA ALA A 19 10.80 -9.10 11.91
C ALA A 19 10.76 -7.69 11.30
N VAL A 20 9.61 -7.01 11.34
CA VAL A 20 9.46 -5.60 10.92
C VAL A 20 10.30 -4.67 11.79
N GLU A 21 10.23 -4.82 13.11
CA GLU A 21 11.01 -4.02 14.08
C GLU A 21 12.52 -4.19 13.88
N LYS A 22 12.95 -5.42 13.65
CA LYS A 22 14.38 -5.74 13.42
C LYS A 22 14.90 -5.22 12.09
N ASN A 23 14.02 -5.08 11.08
CA ASN A 23 14.40 -4.75 9.70
C ASN A 23 13.59 -3.58 9.12
N PRO A 24 13.54 -2.40 9.77
CA PRO A 24 12.62 -1.32 9.41
C PRO A 24 12.88 -0.75 8.00
N ARG A 25 14.08 -0.94 7.46
CA ARG A 25 14.48 -0.46 6.13
C ARG A 25 14.29 -1.50 5.03
N LYS A 26 14.09 -2.79 5.37
CA LYS A 26 13.94 -3.85 4.37
C LYS A 26 12.68 -3.64 3.53
N MET A 27 12.75 -4.00 2.25
CA MET A 27 11.57 -3.98 1.38
C MET A 27 10.51 -4.95 1.91
N THR A 28 9.27 -4.51 1.96
CA THR A 28 8.15 -5.29 2.51
C THR A 28 7.91 -6.60 1.76
N LEU A 29 8.04 -6.58 0.43
CA LEU A 29 7.97 -7.79 -0.39
C LEU A 29 9.08 -8.80 -0.02
N GLN A 30 10.32 -8.33 0.16
CA GLN A 30 11.41 -9.23 0.55
C GLN A 30 11.19 -9.82 1.94
N LEU A 31 10.67 -9.01 2.88
CA LEU A 31 10.36 -9.49 4.22
C LEU A 31 9.22 -10.51 4.20
N ALA A 32 8.21 -10.29 3.36
CA ALA A 32 7.11 -11.23 3.14
C ALA A 32 7.61 -12.57 2.58
N CYS A 33 8.48 -12.53 1.58
CA CYS A 33 9.11 -13.73 1.02
C CYS A 33 9.92 -14.50 2.08
N ASP A 34 10.74 -13.81 2.89
CA ASP A 34 11.55 -14.46 3.94
C ASP A 34 10.69 -15.13 5.00
N LEU A 35 9.52 -14.58 5.28
CA LEU A 35 8.59 -15.08 6.31
C LEU A 35 7.57 -16.08 5.76
N GLY A 36 7.46 -16.20 4.44
CA GLY A 36 6.46 -17.05 3.78
C GLY A 36 5.03 -16.58 4.02
N VAL A 37 4.79 -15.26 4.00
CA VAL A 37 3.47 -14.64 4.24
C VAL A 37 3.10 -13.69 3.11
N PRO A 38 1.80 -13.39 2.89
CA PRO A 38 1.38 -12.31 2.01
C PRO A 38 1.98 -10.94 2.44
N GLU A 39 2.33 -10.10 1.47
CA GLU A 39 2.97 -8.81 1.77
C GLU A 39 2.05 -7.89 2.61
N VAL A 40 0.74 -7.97 2.43
CA VAL A 40 -0.25 -7.21 3.21
C VAL A 40 -0.14 -7.49 4.72
N GLU A 41 0.23 -8.71 5.13
CA GLU A 41 0.41 -9.04 6.54
C GLU A 41 1.64 -8.33 7.14
N VAL A 42 2.68 -8.17 6.33
CA VAL A 42 3.87 -7.39 6.72
C VAL A 42 3.50 -5.92 6.90
N ILE A 43 2.70 -5.36 5.99
CA ILE A 43 2.22 -3.96 6.10
C ILE A 43 1.39 -3.76 7.36
N ARG A 44 0.47 -4.67 7.67
CA ARG A 44 -0.37 -4.60 8.88
C ARG A 44 0.42 -4.72 10.19
N ALA A 45 1.61 -5.28 10.13
CA ALA A 45 2.47 -5.43 11.31
C ALA A 45 3.29 -4.17 11.65
N PHE A 46 3.30 -3.16 10.77
CA PHE A 46 3.95 -1.88 11.08
C PHE A 46 3.20 -1.12 12.19
N PRO A 47 3.90 -0.25 12.95
CA PRO A 47 3.27 0.61 13.95
C PRO A 47 2.14 1.47 13.34
N ALA A 48 1.08 1.70 14.10
CA ALA A 48 -0.12 2.40 13.63
C ALA A 48 0.11 3.89 13.27
N ASP A 49 1.17 4.50 13.78
CA ASP A 49 1.61 5.85 13.40
C ASP A 49 2.26 5.87 12.01
N ARG A 50 2.78 4.72 11.56
CA ARG A 50 3.47 4.55 10.27
C ARG A 50 2.57 4.06 9.16
N VAL A 51 1.54 3.30 9.47
CA VAL A 51 0.66 2.68 8.49
C VAL A 51 -0.80 2.94 8.85
N THR A 52 -1.58 3.35 7.85
CA THR A 52 -3.03 3.54 7.98
C THR A 52 -3.72 2.74 6.90
N GLU A 53 -4.59 1.80 7.28
CA GLU A 53 -5.48 1.12 6.33
C GLU A 53 -6.56 2.09 5.85
N LEU A 54 -6.74 2.15 4.54
CA LEU A 54 -7.65 3.05 3.85
C LEU A 54 -8.85 2.26 3.32
N ASP A 55 -10.00 2.92 3.21
CA ASP A 55 -11.23 2.32 2.71
C ASP A 55 -11.11 1.99 1.22
N VAL A 56 -10.86 0.71 0.92
CA VAL A 56 -10.76 0.20 -0.45
C VAL A 56 -12.10 0.35 -1.21
N GLY A 57 -13.23 0.42 -0.54
CA GLY A 57 -14.54 0.69 -1.16
C GLY A 57 -14.60 2.08 -1.82
N ARG A 58 -13.73 3.00 -1.43
CA ARG A 58 -13.59 4.33 -2.03
C ARG A 58 -12.40 4.42 -3.00
N TRP A 59 -12.05 3.31 -3.62
CA TRP A 59 -10.86 3.15 -4.48
C TRP A 59 -10.76 4.24 -5.56
N GLU A 60 -11.87 4.63 -6.21
CA GLU A 60 -11.86 5.64 -7.28
C GLU A 60 -11.52 7.03 -6.75
N GLU A 61 -12.18 7.46 -5.66
CA GLU A 61 -11.85 8.75 -5.04
C GLU A 61 -10.39 8.78 -4.57
N LEU A 62 -9.92 7.65 -4.05
CA LEU A 62 -8.55 7.51 -3.55
C LEU A 62 -7.54 7.61 -4.70
N LEU A 63 -7.75 6.92 -5.82
CA LEU A 63 -6.91 7.02 -7.00
C LEU A 63 -6.89 8.46 -7.56
N ARG A 64 -8.05 9.10 -7.68
CA ARG A 64 -8.15 10.50 -8.13
C ARG A 64 -7.47 11.49 -7.18
N SER A 65 -7.43 11.19 -5.88
CA SER A 65 -6.75 12.04 -4.89
C SER A 65 -5.22 12.03 -4.99
N LEU A 66 -4.64 11.18 -5.83
CA LEU A 66 -3.20 11.13 -6.07
C LEU A 66 -2.73 12.17 -7.11
N GLU A 67 -3.61 12.65 -7.99
CA GLU A 67 -3.26 13.62 -9.04
C GLU A 67 -2.60 14.91 -8.51
N PRO A 68 -3.08 15.54 -7.41
CA PRO A 68 -2.47 16.76 -6.89
C PRO A 68 -1.06 16.60 -6.30
N PHE A 69 -0.54 15.37 -6.18
CA PHE A 69 0.85 15.17 -5.73
C PHE A 69 1.88 15.47 -6.82
N GLY A 70 1.43 15.66 -8.07
CA GLY A 70 2.30 15.93 -9.21
C GLY A 70 3.09 14.69 -9.63
N ALA A 71 4.41 14.81 -9.72
CA ALA A 71 5.26 13.68 -10.07
C ALA A 71 5.33 12.67 -8.93
N VAL A 72 4.99 11.42 -9.24
CA VAL A 72 5.04 10.26 -8.34
C VAL A 72 5.88 9.15 -8.99
N ARG A 73 6.26 8.15 -8.20
CA ARG A 73 6.82 6.90 -8.73
C ARG A 73 5.81 5.77 -8.54
N VAL A 74 5.39 5.18 -9.65
CA VAL A 74 4.60 3.97 -9.64
C VAL A 74 5.53 2.76 -9.70
N LEU A 75 5.32 1.82 -8.80
CA LEU A 75 6.09 0.57 -8.73
C LEU A 75 5.15 -0.62 -8.84
N VAL A 76 5.49 -1.54 -9.75
CA VAL A 76 4.88 -2.87 -9.88
C VAL A 76 5.98 -3.91 -9.76
N SER A 77 5.77 -4.92 -8.92
CA SER A 77 6.73 -6.01 -8.75
C SER A 77 6.01 -7.35 -8.57
N ASN A 78 6.49 -8.36 -9.24
CA ASN A 78 6.03 -9.75 -9.08
C ASN A 78 7.04 -10.63 -8.32
N GLY A 79 8.05 -10.01 -7.70
CA GLY A 79 9.12 -10.69 -6.97
C GLY A 79 10.30 -11.11 -7.86
N ALA A 80 10.08 -11.38 -9.15
CA ALA A 80 11.15 -11.70 -10.12
C ALA A 80 11.66 -10.44 -10.86
N ALA A 81 10.75 -9.48 -11.11
CA ALA A 81 11.07 -8.21 -11.75
C ALA A 81 10.32 -7.07 -11.08
N THR A 82 10.91 -5.88 -11.13
CA THR A 82 10.31 -4.65 -10.64
C THR A 82 10.36 -3.61 -11.74
N ILE A 83 9.23 -2.96 -12.00
CA ILE A 83 9.12 -1.82 -12.89
C ILE A 83 8.84 -0.59 -12.03
N GLU A 84 9.61 0.46 -12.23
CA GLU A 84 9.42 1.77 -11.63
C GLU A 84 9.23 2.81 -12.75
N VAL A 85 8.17 3.61 -12.66
CA VAL A 85 7.87 4.67 -13.62
C VAL A 85 7.68 5.97 -12.86
N ASP A 86 8.47 6.99 -13.21
CA ASP A 86 8.35 8.33 -12.66
C ASP A 86 7.49 9.19 -13.59
N GLY A 87 6.46 9.85 -13.04
CA GLY A 87 5.59 10.70 -13.83
C GLY A 87 4.37 11.20 -13.08
N GLN A 88 3.50 11.86 -13.82
CA GLN A 88 2.21 12.33 -13.30
C GLN A 88 1.26 11.14 -13.13
N PHE A 89 0.45 11.17 -12.06
CA PHE A 89 -0.62 10.19 -11.84
C PHE A 89 -1.96 10.87 -12.12
N GLY A 90 -2.52 10.66 -13.31
CA GLY A 90 -3.70 11.41 -13.77
C GLY A 90 -4.25 10.88 -15.09
N GLY A 91 -5.01 11.71 -15.82
CA GLY A 91 -5.59 11.34 -17.10
C GLY A 91 -6.59 10.19 -16.99
N PHE A 92 -7.44 10.24 -15.97
CA PHE A 92 -8.31 9.13 -15.58
C PHE A 92 -9.47 8.90 -16.55
N SER A 93 -9.68 7.63 -16.90
CA SER A 93 -10.86 7.16 -17.63
C SER A 93 -11.31 5.79 -17.10
N THR A 94 -12.52 5.36 -17.48
CA THR A 94 -13.02 4.02 -17.14
C THR A 94 -13.48 3.34 -18.42
N THR A 95 -13.00 2.11 -18.66
CA THR A 95 -13.36 1.31 -19.81
C THR A 95 -13.64 -0.14 -19.38
N GLY A 96 -14.90 -0.54 -19.42
CA GLY A 96 -15.31 -1.87 -18.96
C GLY A 96 -14.99 -2.08 -17.48
N GLU A 97 -14.17 -3.07 -17.18
CA GLU A 97 -13.72 -3.41 -15.82
C GLU A 97 -12.44 -2.68 -15.38
N PHE A 98 -11.89 -1.79 -16.23
CA PHE A 98 -10.63 -1.12 -15.98
C PHE A 98 -10.84 0.35 -15.63
N PHE A 99 -10.16 0.80 -14.60
CA PHE A 99 -9.87 2.19 -14.35
C PHE A 99 -8.48 2.50 -14.90
N ASN A 100 -8.40 3.49 -15.77
CA ASN A 100 -7.17 3.81 -16.47
C ASN A 100 -6.51 5.06 -15.89
N VAL A 101 -5.19 5.04 -15.86
CA VAL A 101 -4.32 6.18 -15.56
C VAL A 101 -3.44 6.37 -16.79
N GLN A 102 -3.65 7.45 -17.54
CA GLN A 102 -3.02 7.65 -18.85
C GLN A 102 -2.40 9.05 -18.93
N THR A 103 -1.09 9.10 -18.92
CA THR A 103 -0.27 10.32 -19.01
C THR A 103 0.85 10.10 -20.02
N ASP A 104 1.68 11.11 -20.25
CA ASP A 104 2.80 11.00 -21.19
C ASP A 104 3.82 9.90 -20.81
N SER A 105 3.93 9.59 -19.51
CA SER A 105 4.91 8.62 -18.99
C SER A 105 4.30 7.35 -18.43
N LEU A 106 2.99 7.31 -18.20
CA LEU A 106 2.32 6.18 -17.53
C LEU A 106 1.05 5.82 -18.31
N ASP A 107 0.97 4.56 -18.73
CA ASP A 107 -0.26 3.94 -19.24
C ASP A 107 -0.55 2.69 -18.40
N MET A 108 -1.57 2.78 -17.54
CA MET A 108 -1.88 1.77 -16.54
C MET A 108 -3.36 1.47 -16.51
N HIS A 109 -3.69 0.17 -16.52
CA HIS A 109 -5.05 -0.34 -16.47
C HIS A 109 -5.28 -1.12 -15.18
N ILE A 110 -6.12 -0.61 -14.30
CA ILE A 110 -6.36 -1.16 -12.96
C ILE A 110 -7.69 -1.91 -12.98
N ARG A 111 -7.66 -3.22 -12.72
CA ARG A 111 -8.86 -4.00 -12.40
C ARG A 111 -9.28 -3.70 -10.97
N TRP A 112 -10.05 -2.65 -10.78
CA TRP A 112 -10.40 -2.15 -9.46
C TRP A 112 -11.15 -3.17 -8.58
N ARG A 113 -11.86 -4.13 -9.18
CA ARG A 113 -12.56 -5.21 -8.46
C ARG A 113 -11.61 -6.22 -7.80
N GLU A 114 -10.38 -6.29 -8.29
CA GLU A 114 -9.34 -7.17 -7.73
C GLU A 114 -8.60 -6.52 -6.54
N LEU A 115 -8.86 -5.24 -6.26
CA LEU A 115 -8.25 -4.58 -5.12
C LEU A 115 -8.92 -5.05 -3.82
N GLY A 116 -8.11 -5.60 -2.90
CA GLY A 116 -8.56 -6.14 -1.61
C GLY A 116 -8.23 -5.25 -0.42
N ALA A 117 -7.15 -4.47 -0.49
CA ALA A 117 -6.75 -3.56 0.57
C ALA A 117 -5.90 -2.40 0.05
N VAL A 118 -5.92 -1.28 0.75
CA VAL A 118 -5.09 -0.10 0.44
C VAL A 118 -4.52 0.47 1.74
N PHE A 119 -3.26 0.90 1.69
CA PHE A 119 -2.58 1.49 2.85
C PHE A 119 -1.85 2.77 2.47
N ALA A 120 -1.95 3.76 3.35
CA ALA A 120 -0.99 4.87 3.41
C ALA A 120 0.17 4.43 4.30
N VAL A 121 1.38 4.43 3.75
CA VAL A 121 2.58 3.90 4.40
C VAL A 121 3.65 4.96 4.49
N GLU A 122 4.18 5.16 5.71
CA GLU A 122 5.38 5.93 5.97
C GLU A 122 6.44 5.01 6.57
N LYS A 123 7.59 4.88 5.93
CA LYS A 123 8.68 4.04 6.44
C LYS A 123 10.04 4.58 6.02
N PRO A 124 11.13 4.23 6.75
CA PRO A 124 12.47 4.51 6.29
C PRO A 124 12.74 3.85 4.93
N GLY A 125 13.29 4.62 3.98
CA GLY A 125 13.72 4.10 2.69
C GLY A 125 14.86 3.10 2.83
N HIS A 126 14.89 2.10 1.96
CA HIS A 126 15.88 1.03 2.01
C HIS A 126 17.31 1.51 1.69
N MET A 127 17.49 2.54 0.85
CA MET A 127 18.81 3.03 0.44
C MET A 127 19.46 3.96 1.47
N ASN A 128 18.82 5.08 1.78
CA ASN A 128 19.40 6.16 2.58
C ASN A 128 18.73 6.37 3.94
N GLY A 129 17.68 5.61 4.24
CA GLY A 129 16.92 5.72 5.48
C GLY A 129 16.00 6.94 5.57
N MET A 130 15.94 7.80 4.55
CA MET A 130 14.98 8.91 4.52
C MET A 130 13.56 8.36 4.50
N ALA A 131 12.64 9.05 5.17
CA ALA A 131 11.24 8.63 5.19
C ALA A 131 10.65 8.66 3.77
N THR A 132 10.07 7.55 3.36
CA THR A 132 9.27 7.45 2.14
C THR A 132 7.79 7.42 2.51
N ARG A 133 6.97 8.10 1.70
CA ARG A 133 5.52 8.08 1.81
C ARG A 133 4.96 7.47 0.54
N SER A 134 4.03 6.53 0.71
CA SER A 134 3.43 5.83 -0.42
C SER A 134 1.99 5.44 -0.13
N ILE A 135 1.20 5.30 -1.19
CA ILE A 135 -0.08 4.61 -1.16
C ILE A 135 0.13 3.26 -1.84
N GLN A 136 -0.18 2.18 -1.13
CA GLN A 136 0.08 0.82 -1.58
C GLN A 136 -1.23 0.06 -1.71
N PHE A 137 -1.46 -0.49 -2.90
CA PHE A 137 -2.65 -1.24 -3.27
C PHE A 137 -2.33 -2.72 -3.32
N PHE A 138 -3.16 -3.52 -2.68
CA PHE A 138 -3.03 -4.97 -2.59
C PHE A 138 -4.23 -5.63 -3.23
N ASP A 139 -4.02 -6.77 -3.86
CA ASP A 139 -5.09 -7.60 -4.37
C ASP A 139 -5.77 -8.41 -3.26
N GLN A 140 -6.78 -9.18 -3.62
CA GLN A 140 -7.55 -10.00 -2.67
C GLN A 140 -6.73 -11.14 -2.05
N THR A 141 -5.58 -11.50 -2.63
CA THR A 141 -4.65 -12.50 -2.06
C THR A 141 -3.67 -11.89 -1.07
N GLY A 142 -3.60 -10.55 -1.00
CA GLY A 142 -2.66 -9.81 -0.18
C GLY A 142 -1.29 -9.61 -0.82
N ALA A 143 -1.16 -9.87 -2.12
CA ALA A 143 0.00 -9.46 -2.90
C ALA A 143 -0.12 -7.99 -3.32
N ALA A 144 1.00 -7.27 -3.40
CA ALA A 144 0.97 -5.90 -3.87
C ALA A 144 0.60 -5.85 -5.35
N ALA A 145 -0.54 -5.21 -5.68
CA ALA A 145 -0.92 -4.94 -7.05
C ALA A 145 -0.03 -3.85 -7.65
N PHE A 146 0.12 -2.74 -6.95
CA PHE A 146 1.05 -1.65 -7.26
C PHE A 146 1.22 -0.72 -6.07
N LYS A 147 2.25 0.13 -6.13
CA LYS A 147 2.56 1.13 -5.11
C LYS A 147 2.81 2.48 -5.77
N VAL A 148 2.31 3.55 -5.16
CA VAL A 148 2.54 4.94 -5.61
C VAL A 148 3.34 5.65 -4.54
N PHE A 149 4.61 5.93 -4.82
CA PHE A 149 5.50 6.67 -3.94
C PHE A 149 5.39 8.16 -4.22
N LEU A 150 5.19 8.94 -3.17
CA LEU A 150 5.00 10.39 -3.21
C LEU A 150 6.32 11.16 -3.07
N ASN A 151 7.40 10.46 -2.74
CA ASN A 151 8.77 10.97 -2.74
C ASN A 151 9.77 9.84 -3.02
N PHE A 152 10.87 10.16 -3.71
CA PHE A 152 11.82 9.19 -4.28
C PHE A 152 13.15 9.17 -3.52
N GLY A 153 13.10 9.09 -2.19
CA GLY A 153 14.32 9.08 -1.36
C GLY A 153 14.94 10.46 -1.13
N GLY A 154 14.24 11.53 -1.52
CA GLY A 154 14.49 12.92 -1.16
C GLY A 154 13.49 13.42 -0.12
N PRO A 155 13.65 14.66 0.37
CA PRO A 155 12.66 15.29 1.25
C PRO A 155 11.32 15.41 0.52
N ILE A 156 10.23 15.21 1.23
CA ILE A 156 8.90 15.49 0.70
C ILE A 156 8.65 16.99 0.77
N ALA A 157 7.99 17.56 -0.26
CA ALA A 157 7.56 18.94 -0.21
C ALA A 157 6.51 19.14 0.90
N PRO A 158 6.52 20.27 1.63
CA PRO A 158 5.57 20.51 2.73
C PRO A 158 4.11 20.38 2.32
N GLU A 159 3.76 20.80 1.11
CA GLU A 159 2.40 20.69 0.57
C GLU A 159 2.01 19.21 0.35
N SER A 160 2.93 18.39 -0.12
CA SER A 160 2.70 16.95 -0.30
C SER A 160 2.60 16.23 1.03
N GLU A 161 3.34 16.68 2.06
CA GLU A 161 3.22 16.16 3.42
C GLU A 161 1.83 16.45 4.01
N THR A 162 1.35 17.69 3.86
CA THR A 162 0.01 18.07 4.28
C THR A 162 -1.07 17.25 3.56
N ARG A 163 -0.98 17.15 2.23
CA ARG A 163 -1.91 16.33 1.43
C ARG A 163 -1.90 14.85 1.84
N PHE A 164 -0.73 14.30 2.15
CA PHE A 164 -0.64 12.91 2.62
C PHE A 164 -1.36 12.72 3.96
N ALA A 165 -1.21 13.66 4.90
CA ALA A 165 -1.92 13.62 6.18
C ALA A 165 -3.44 13.74 5.99
N GLU A 166 -3.90 14.66 5.13
CA GLU A 166 -5.32 14.84 4.80
C GLU A 166 -5.90 13.59 4.12
N LEU A 167 -5.18 12.98 3.17
CA LEU A 167 -5.58 11.74 2.52
C LEU A 167 -5.74 10.62 3.55
N ARG A 168 -4.77 10.45 4.44
CA ARG A 168 -4.85 9.45 5.53
C ARG A 168 -6.09 9.66 6.38
N ALA A 169 -6.37 10.88 6.79
CA ALA A 169 -7.53 11.21 7.61
C ALA A 169 -8.85 10.98 6.88
N LYS A 170 -8.92 11.42 5.61
CA LYS A 170 -10.13 11.34 4.76
C LYS A 170 -10.54 9.90 4.44
N PHE A 171 -9.57 9.03 4.19
CA PHE A 171 -9.82 7.67 3.71
C PHE A 171 -9.57 6.57 4.75
N LYS A 172 -9.19 6.92 5.97
CA LYS A 172 -9.00 5.94 7.04
C LYS A 172 -10.24 5.05 7.21
N CYS A 173 -10.04 3.72 7.25
CA CYS A 173 -11.11 2.79 7.56
C CYS A 173 -11.77 3.14 8.89
N SER A 174 -13.10 3.28 8.90
CA SER A 174 -13.87 3.31 10.14
C SER A 174 -13.93 1.90 10.73
N VAL A 175 -13.88 1.79 12.05
CA VAL A 175 -13.90 0.50 12.78
C VAL A 175 -15.13 -0.36 12.41
N SER A 176 -16.21 0.26 11.93
CA SER A 176 -17.43 -0.42 11.45
C SER A 176 -17.29 -1.10 10.09
N GLY A 177 -16.29 -0.72 9.27
CA GLY A 177 -16.08 -1.32 7.94
C GLY A 177 -15.29 -2.63 7.97
N GLN A 178 -14.51 -2.88 9.01
CA GLN A 178 -13.69 -4.08 9.12
C GLN A 178 -14.50 -5.38 9.29
N MET A 179 -15.70 -5.32 9.86
CA MET A 179 -16.57 -6.50 9.96
C MET A 179 -17.27 -6.91 8.66
N ALA A 180 -17.45 -5.99 7.73
CA ALA A 180 -18.18 -6.27 6.49
C ALA A 180 -17.33 -7.01 5.45
N HIS A 181 -16.01 -6.94 5.52
CA HIS A 181 -15.10 -7.61 4.59
C HIS A 181 -14.74 -9.06 4.98
N GLN A 182 -15.02 -9.49 6.22
CA GLN A 182 -14.77 -10.86 6.67
C GLN A 182 -15.93 -11.83 6.35
N LEU A 183 -17.03 -11.36 5.76
CA LEU A 183 -18.24 -12.15 5.48
C LEU A 183 -18.57 -12.25 3.97
N ARG A 184 -17.62 -12.00 3.08
CA ARG A 184 -17.81 -12.21 1.64
C ARG A 184 -16.83 -13.21 1.07
#